data_dce6cbafdab30ad2b074819a6f00d8d8
#
_entry.id   dce6cbafdab30ad2b074819a6f00d8d8
#
_cell.length_a   1.000
_cell.length_b   1.000
_cell.length_c   1.000
_cell.angle_alpha   90.00
_cell.angle_beta   90.00
_cell.angle_gamma   90.00
#
_symmetry.space_group_name_H-M   'P 1'
#
loop_
_entity.id
_entity.type
_entity.pdbx_description
1 polymer ?
#
loop_
_entity_poly.entity_id
_entity_poly.type
_entity_poly.pdbx_seq_one_letter_code
_entity_poly.pdbx_strand_id
1 'polypeptide(L)'
;GYFMASQYAKNGGDTYLYYFEKTPSSENQTLDATHGLELFYLFQSPIPFWPWNYKDIRVSRVMIKDWANIAKYGKPKSNWDKFNPRNPKAMHFGNEIEFKELQKIDLYQDLEKVYLREGKNY
;
A
#
# COMPACT_ATOMS: atom_id res chain seq x y z
N GLY A 1 0.78 -0.98 -9.60
CA GLY A 1 1.33 -0.14 -8.52
C GLY A 1 2.77 0.26 -8.73
N TYR A 2 3.70 -0.68 -8.65
CA TYR A 2 5.16 -0.37 -8.74
C TYR A 2 5.55 0.40 -10.01
N PHE A 3 5.13 -0.06 -11.17
CA PHE A 3 5.50 0.56 -12.44
C PHE A 3 5.06 2.03 -12.50
N MET A 4 3.82 2.33 -12.17
CA MET A 4 3.31 3.70 -12.18
C MET A 4 4.01 4.57 -11.13
N ALA A 5 4.23 4.05 -9.93
CA ALA A 5 4.95 4.75 -8.87
C ALA A 5 6.38 5.08 -9.31
N SER A 6 7.07 4.12 -9.92
CA SER A 6 8.43 4.29 -10.43
C SER A 6 8.50 5.35 -11.52
N GLN A 7 7.62 5.31 -12.52
CA GLN A 7 7.60 6.29 -13.60
C GLN A 7 7.27 7.70 -13.11
N TYR A 8 6.28 7.82 -12.22
CA TYR A 8 5.90 9.10 -11.65
C TYR A 8 7.02 9.72 -10.81
N ALA A 9 7.67 8.92 -9.98
CA ALA A 9 8.80 9.37 -9.16
C ALA A 9 10.02 9.77 -10.01
N LYS A 10 10.34 9.01 -11.07
CA LYS A 10 11.43 9.34 -12.00
C LYS A 10 11.20 10.65 -12.73
N ASN A 11 9.95 11.05 -12.92
CA ASN A 11 9.57 12.32 -13.54
C ASN A 11 9.40 13.46 -12.53
N GLY A 12 9.87 13.28 -11.29
CA GLY A 12 9.85 14.30 -10.25
C GLY A 12 8.56 14.42 -9.46
N GLY A 13 7.63 13.48 -9.63
CA GLY A 13 6.39 13.46 -8.87
C GLY A 13 6.53 12.84 -7.49
N ASP A 14 5.77 13.36 -6.53
CA ASP A 14 5.67 12.78 -5.20
C ASP A 14 4.66 11.64 -5.20
N THR A 15 5.08 10.46 -4.80
CA THR A 15 4.22 9.29 -4.70
C THR A 15 4.54 8.49 -3.44
N TYR A 16 3.53 7.83 -2.92
CA TYR A 16 3.63 7.00 -1.71
C TYR A 16 3.08 5.63 -2.03
N LEU A 17 3.94 4.62 -1.94
CA LEU A 17 3.56 3.25 -2.25
C LEU A 17 3.18 2.50 -0.98
N TYR A 18 2.08 1.76 -1.04
CA TYR A 18 1.65 0.92 0.07
C TYR A 18 1.26 -0.48 -0.37
N TYR A 19 1.34 -1.39 0.58
CA TYR A 19 0.81 -2.74 0.50
C TYR A 19 -0.18 -2.96 1.63
N PHE A 20 -1.36 -3.40 1.28
CA PHE A 20 -2.36 -3.81 2.25
C PHE A 20 -2.32 -5.32 2.42
N GLU A 21 -1.89 -5.76 3.60
CA GLU A 21 -1.70 -7.18 3.94
C GLU A 21 -2.65 -7.64 5.05
N LYS A 22 -3.46 -6.72 5.58
CA LYS A 22 -4.34 -7.01 6.69
C LYS A 22 -5.58 -7.76 6.23
N THR A 23 -5.89 -8.85 6.92
CA THR A 23 -7.17 -9.54 6.84
C THR A 23 -7.90 -9.42 8.17
N PRO A 24 -9.25 -9.39 8.18
CA PRO A 24 -9.98 -9.35 9.44
C PRO A 24 -9.58 -10.50 10.38
N SER A 25 -9.39 -10.18 11.65
CA SER A 25 -8.89 -11.13 12.65
C SER A 25 -10.04 -12.01 13.15
N SER A 26 -10.47 -12.93 12.30
CA SER A 26 -11.52 -13.90 12.63
C SER A 26 -11.02 -15.32 12.41
N GLU A 27 -11.32 -16.22 13.33
CA GLU A 27 -10.97 -17.64 13.21
C GLU A 27 -11.65 -18.32 12.01
N ASN A 28 -12.78 -17.79 11.56
CA ASN A 28 -13.53 -18.31 10.44
C ASN A 28 -13.15 -17.66 9.11
N GLN A 29 -12.17 -16.74 9.12
CA GLN A 29 -11.73 -16.03 7.94
C GLN A 29 -10.77 -16.91 7.14
N THR A 30 -11.14 -17.24 5.90
CA THR A 30 -10.35 -18.09 5.00
C THR A 30 -9.80 -17.35 3.79
N LEU A 31 -10.14 -16.06 3.64
CA LEU A 31 -9.69 -15.24 2.52
C LEU A 31 -8.45 -14.46 2.89
N ASP A 32 -7.47 -14.48 1.99
CA ASP A 32 -6.33 -13.56 2.08
C ASP A 32 -6.75 -12.13 1.78
N ALA A 33 -5.83 -11.18 1.96
CA ALA A 33 -6.07 -9.78 1.64
C ALA A 33 -6.38 -9.63 0.15
N THR A 34 -7.66 -9.53 -0.16
CA THR A 34 -8.16 -9.40 -1.53
C THR A 34 -8.29 -7.94 -1.93
N HIS A 35 -8.35 -7.71 -3.24
CA HIS A 35 -8.53 -6.36 -3.78
C HIS A 35 -9.81 -5.69 -3.25
N GLY A 36 -9.68 -4.47 -2.77
CA GLY A 36 -10.78 -3.68 -2.23
C GLY A 36 -11.04 -3.89 -0.73
N LEU A 37 -10.38 -4.86 -0.10
CA LEU A 37 -10.56 -5.10 1.34
C LEU A 37 -10.09 -3.90 2.18
N GLU A 38 -9.08 -3.17 1.71
CA GLU A 38 -8.57 -1.97 2.36
C GLU A 38 -9.62 -0.87 2.54
N LEU A 39 -10.64 -0.84 1.69
CA LEU A 39 -11.71 0.15 1.78
C LEU A 39 -12.53 0.01 3.07
N PHE A 40 -12.71 -1.20 3.57
CA PHE A 40 -13.39 -1.43 4.85
C PHE A 40 -12.63 -0.82 6.01
N TYR A 41 -11.29 -0.89 5.94
CA TYR A 41 -10.42 -0.27 6.95
C TYR A 41 -10.40 1.26 6.81
N LEU A 42 -10.29 1.76 5.59
CA LEU A 42 -10.22 3.19 5.33
C LEU A 42 -11.52 3.93 5.73
N PHE A 43 -12.67 3.29 5.56
CA PHE A 43 -13.97 3.87 5.89
C PHE A 43 -14.53 3.38 7.23
N GLN A 44 -13.78 2.64 8.02
CA GLN A 44 -14.23 2.07 9.30
C GLN A 44 -15.54 1.29 9.21
N SER A 45 -15.69 0.52 8.15
CA SER A 45 -16.89 -0.29 7.88
C SER A 45 -16.56 -1.78 7.98
N PRO A 46 -16.49 -2.37 9.18
CA PRO A 46 -16.16 -3.78 9.32
C PRO A 46 -17.23 -4.65 8.65
N ILE A 47 -16.79 -5.75 8.05
CA ILE A 47 -17.70 -6.73 7.48
C ILE A 47 -18.49 -7.39 8.62
N PRO A 48 -19.84 -7.44 8.56
CA PRO A 48 -20.66 -7.87 9.71
C PRO A 48 -20.34 -9.26 10.27
N PHE A 49 -19.86 -10.18 9.42
CA PHE A 49 -19.54 -11.55 9.81
C PHE A 49 -18.08 -11.75 10.24
N TRP A 50 -17.25 -10.69 10.14
CA TRP A 50 -15.83 -10.71 10.50
C TRP A 50 -15.56 -9.60 11.50
N PRO A 51 -15.80 -9.84 12.78
CA PRO A 51 -15.59 -8.81 13.80
C PRO A 51 -14.11 -8.43 13.90
N TRP A 52 -13.88 -7.13 14.06
CA TRP A 52 -12.54 -6.59 14.22
C TRP A 52 -12.04 -6.75 15.66
N ASN A 53 -10.73 -6.99 15.80
CA ASN A 53 -10.03 -6.85 17.07
C ASN A 53 -9.25 -5.52 17.11
N TYR A 54 -8.46 -5.32 18.15
CA TYR A 54 -7.69 -4.07 18.32
C TYR A 54 -6.68 -3.83 17.20
N LYS A 55 -6.13 -4.88 16.58
CA LYS A 55 -5.20 -4.74 15.45
C LYS A 55 -5.89 -4.21 14.21
N ASP A 56 -7.09 -4.67 13.94
CA ASP A 56 -7.91 -4.15 12.84
C ASP A 56 -8.24 -2.67 13.05
N ILE A 57 -8.66 -2.31 14.26
CA ILE A 57 -8.96 -0.93 14.61
C ILE A 57 -7.72 -0.04 14.48
N ARG A 58 -6.57 -0.53 14.90
CA ARG A 58 -5.29 0.20 14.78
C ARG A 58 -4.95 0.49 13.32
N VAL A 59 -4.99 -0.52 12.46
CA VAL A 59 -4.72 -0.34 11.02
C VAL A 59 -5.68 0.68 10.41
N SER A 60 -6.97 0.54 10.69
CA SER A 60 -7.99 1.48 10.21
C SER A 60 -7.68 2.92 10.64
N ARG A 61 -7.37 3.14 11.91
CA ARG A 61 -7.06 4.48 12.43
C ARG A 61 -5.82 5.10 11.80
N VAL A 62 -4.77 4.32 11.61
CA VAL A 62 -3.53 4.80 10.98
C VAL A 62 -3.79 5.14 9.52
N MET A 63 -4.49 4.30 8.78
CA MET A 63 -4.83 4.55 7.38
C MET A 63 -5.65 5.84 7.22
N ILE A 64 -6.67 6.02 8.03
CA ILE A 64 -7.51 7.24 7.97
C ILE A 64 -6.67 8.49 8.19
N LYS A 65 -5.79 8.48 9.20
CA LYS A 65 -4.92 9.62 9.48
C LYS A 65 -3.94 9.89 8.34
N ASP A 66 -3.36 8.86 7.77
CA ASP A 66 -2.43 9.00 6.65
C ASP A 66 -3.13 9.55 5.40
N TRP A 67 -4.28 8.97 5.03
CA TRP A 67 -5.05 9.45 3.87
C TRP A 67 -5.56 10.88 4.05
N ALA A 68 -6.07 11.20 5.24
CA ALA A 68 -6.50 12.56 5.55
C ALA A 68 -5.34 13.56 5.47
N ASN A 69 -4.16 13.17 5.95
CA ASN A 69 -2.98 14.02 5.92
C ASN A 69 -2.46 14.22 4.49
N ILE A 70 -2.49 13.18 3.66
CA ILE A 70 -2.17 13.26 2.23
C ILE A 70 -3.13 14.24 1.54
N ALA A 71 -4.43 14.14 1.82
CA ALA A 71 -5.43 15.04 1.24
C ALA A 71 -5.22 16.50 1.65
N LYS A 72 -4.80 16.76 2.89
CA LYS A 72 -4.58 18.12 3.41
C LYS A 72 -3.23 18.70 3.04
N TYR A 73 -2.17 17.92 3.14
CA TYR A 73 -0.78 18.40 3.11
C TYR A 73 0.08 17.75 2.05
N GLY A 74 -0.46 16.79 1.29
CA GLY A 74 0.26 16.07 0.24
C GLY A 74 1.25 15.01 0.75
N LYS A 75 1.21 14.68 2.05
CA LYS A 75 2.09 13.69 2.66
C LYS A 75 1.37 12.92 3.77
N PRO A 76 1.72 11.64 4.02
CA PRO A 76 1.16 10.89 5.13
C PRO A 76 1.63 11.43 6.48
N LYS A 77 0.93 11.08 7.54
CA LYS A 77 1.28 11.45 8.91
C LYS A 77 2.29 10.48 9.51
N SER A 78 2.22 9.20 9.15
CA SER A 78 3.13 8.16 9.62
C SER A 78 4.53 8.32 9.06
N ASN A 79 5.48 7.55 9.60
CA ASN A 79 6.84 7.45 9.08
C ASN A 79 6.85 6.67 7.77
N TRP A 80 6.40 7.32 6.72
CA TRP A 80 6.20 6.77 5.38
C TRP A 80 6.74 7.79 4.37
N ASP A 81 7.92 7.50 3.84
CA ASP A 81 8.61 8.39 2.92
C ASP A 81 8.11 8.24 1.48
N LYS A 82 8.38 9.24 0.66
CA LYS A 82 8.12 9.18 -0.77
C LYS A 82 8.78 7.96 -1.40
N PHE A 83 8.11 7.38 -2.38
CA PHE A 83 8.68 6.29 -3.15
C PHE A 83 9.96 6.72 -3.86
N ASN A 84 11.04 5.98 -3.62
CA ASN A 84 12.35 6.21 -4.25
C ASN A 84 12.71 4.98 -5.11
N PRO A 85 12.77 5.12 -6.44
CA PRO A 85 13.14 4.00 -7.32
C PRO A 85 14.52 3.39 -7.04
N ARG A 86 15.43 4.17 -6.44
CA ARG A 86 16.78 3.72 -6.08
C ARG A 86 16.82 2.92 -4.79
N ASN A 87 15.84 3.11 -3.92
CA ASN A 87 15.69 2.40 -2.66
C ASN A 87 14.20 2.11 -2.44
N PRO A 88 13.62 1.17 -3.22
CA PRO A 88 12.19 0.97 -3.28
C PRO A 88 11.65 0.37 -1.99
N LYS A 89 10.83 1.14 -1.30
CA LYS A 89 10.14 0.77 -0.08
C LYS A 89 8.66 1.11 -0.18
N ALA A 90 7.85 0.39 0.58
CA ALA A 90 6.43 0.66 0.70
C ALA A 90 5.99 0.59 2.16
N MET A 91 4.91 1.30 2.48
CA MET A 91 4.25 1.13 3.75
C MET A 91 3.41 -0.15 3.72
N HIS A 92 3.68 -1.07 4.63
CA HIS A 92 2.94 -2.31 4.79
C HIS A 92 1.90 -2.15 5.89
N PHE A 93 0.63 -2.26 5.52
CA PHE A 93 -0.49 -2.26 6.46
C PHE A 93 -0.95 -3.69 6.69
N GLY A 94 -0.37 -4.33 7.69
CA GLY A 94 -0.69 -5.67 8.12
C GLY A 94 -0.94 -5.71 9.64
N ASN A 95 -0.74 -6.86 10.26
CA ASN A 95 -0.75 -6.95 11.73
C ASN A 95 0.32 -6.04 12.35
N GLU A 96 1.45 -5.89 11.66
CA GLU A 96 2.43 -4.86 11.91
C GLU A 96 2.33 -3.80 10.80
N ILE A 97 2.54 -2.53 11.18
CA ILE A 97 2.55 -1.40 10.25
C ILE A 97 3.99 -0.95 10.10
N GLU A 98 4.60 -1.20 8.95
CA GLU A 98 6.02 -1.01 8.72
C GLU A 98 6.32 -0.39 7.36
N PHE A 99 7.22 0.58 7.34
CA PHE A 99 7.81 1.09 6.10
C PHE A 99 9.10 0.31 5.82
N LYS A 100 9.03 -0.58 4.83
CA LYS A 100 10.11 -1.54 4.54
C LYS A 100 10.28 -1.80 3.06
N GLU A 101 11.37 -2.47 2.71
CA GLU A 101 11.68 -2.86 1.35
C GLU A 101 10.57 -3.72 0.73
N LEU A 102 10.39 -3.55 -0.58
CA LEU A 102 9.42 -4.33 -1.35
C LEU A 102 9.87 -5.78 -1.46
N GLN A 103 8.93 -6.67 -1.24
CA GLN A 103 9.10 -8.08 -1.62
C GLN A 103 9.04 -8.21 -3.15
N LYS A 104 9.79 -9.16 -3.69
CA LYS A 104 9.83 -9.44 -5.14
C LYS A 104 10.23 -8.23 -6.00
N ILE A 105 11.09 -7.36 -5.47
CA ILE A 105 11.53 -6.17 -6.19
C ILE A 105 12.18 -6.52 -7.54
N ASP A 106 12.96 -7.58 -7.61
CA ASP A 106 13.61 -8.02 -8.83
C ASP A 106 12.60 -8.34 -9.94
N LEU A 107 11.49 -9.00 -9.57
CA LEU A 107 10.40 -9.28 -10.50
C LEU A 107 9.76 -7.98 -11.01
N TYR A 108 9.50 -7.02 -10.14
CA TYR A 108 8.92 -5.74 -10.53
C TYR A 108 9.85 -4.94 -11.44
N GLN A 109 11.15 -4.95 -11.16
CA GLN A 109 12.15 -4.28 -12.00
C GLN A 109 12.25 -4.94 -13.38
N ASP A 110 12.20 -6.24 -13.45
CA ASP A 110 12.20 -6.98 -14.72
C ASP A 110 10.95 -6.69 -15.54
N LEU A 111 9.78 -6.67 -14.91
CA LEU A 111 8.52 -6.29 -15.56
C LEU A 111 8.55 -4.84 -16.06
N GLU A 112 9.12 -3.92 -15.30
CA GLU A 112 9.30 -2.53 -15.75
C GLU A 112 10.14 -2.44 -17.03
N LYS A 113 11.24 -3.19 -17.09
CA LYS A 113 12.09 -3.25 -18.30
C LYS A 113 11.32 -3.77 -19.51
N VAL A 114 10.49 -4.80 -19.33
CA VAL A 114 9.65 -5.35 -20.40
C VAL A 114 8.65 -4.29 -20.88
N TYR A 115 7.95 -3.62 -19.97
CA TYR A 115 7.01 -2.56 -20.33
C TYR A 115 7.67 -1.41 -21.10
N LEU A 116 8.82 -0.96 -20.65
CA LEU A 116 9.54 0.12 -21.33
C LEU A 116 10.06 -0.32 -22.70
N ARG A 117 10.47 -1.56 -22.84
CA ARG A 117 10.92 -2.13 -24.11
C ARG A 117 9.79 -2.24 -25.12
N GLU A 118 8.63 -2.74 -24.71
CA GLU A 118 7.44 -2.86 -25.58
C GLU A 118 6.85 -1.52 -25.93
N GLY A 119 6.81 -0.58 -24.97
CA GLY A 119 6.31 0.78 -25.21
C GLY A 119 7.08 1.58 -26.24
N LYS A 120 8.33 1.20 -26.55
CA LYS A 120 9.14 1.83 -27.59
C LYS A 120 8.79 1.35 -29.01
N ASN A 121 7.98 0.30 -29.13
CA ASN A 121 7.60 -0.30 -30.39
C ASN A 121 6.22 0.17 -30.91
N TYR A 122 5.59 1.09 -30.20
CA TYR A 122 4.30 1.67 -30.58
C TYR A 122 4.44 3.06 -31.17
#